data_f4dd8b0d43ea931dce90141364d9f2da
#
_entry.id   f4dd8b0d43ea931dce90141364d9f2da
#
_cell.length_a   1.000
_cell.length_b   1.000
_cell.length_c   1.000
_cell.angle_alpha   90.00
_cell.angle_beta   90.00
_cell.angle_gamma   90.00
#
_symmetry.space_group_name_H-M   'P 1'
#
loop_
_entity.id
_entity.type
_entity.pdbx_description
1 polymer ?
#
loop_
_entity_poly.entity_id
_entity_poly.type
_entity_poly.pdbx_seq_one_letter_code
_entity_poly.pdbx_strand_id
1 'polypeptide(L)'
;HTTVVDSLFISRILGEPEKYSGDNTVETPSLSELRRTMNEHDSWLVDFTQSVSADELKRNVTFRFIDGGFGQLTVEEILLHLLTHGSNHRGMASRVLAENGLERPKDTFTRYLHETEPTRRESSGT
;
A
#
# COMPACT_ATOMS: atom_id res chain seq x y z
N HIS A 1 -2.19 3.93 10.71
CA HIS A 1 -2.34 2.48 10.50
C HIS A 1 -1.72 2.03 9.18
N THR A 2 -2.15 2.51 8.01
CA THR A 2 -1.63 2.05 6.70
C THR A 2 -0.12 2.14 6.60
N THR A 3 0.48 3.26 6.97
CA THR A 3 1.94 3.43 6.96
C THR A 3 2.68 2.46 7.88
N VAL A 4 2.06 2.07 8.99
CA VAL A 4 2.62 1.05 9.90
C VAL A 4 2.57 -0.32 9.25
N VAL A 5 1.44 -0.69 8.65
CA VAL A 5 1.27 -1.98 7.95
C VAL A 5 2.23 -2.09 6.76
N ASP A 6 2.37 -1.02 5.97
CA ASP A 6 3.34 -0.97 4.86
C ASP A 6 4.76 -1.19 5.37
N SER A 7 5.16 -0.47 6.45
CA SER A 7 6.49 -0.63 7.07
C SER A 7 6.74 -2.07 7.55
N LEU A 8 5.76 -2.69 8.21
CA LEU A 8 5.87 -4.07 8.68
C LEU A 8 6.12 -5.05 7.53
N PHE A 9 5.34 -4.96 6.47
CA PHE A 9 5.47 -5.88 5.33
C PHE A 9 6.71 -5.61 4.48
N ILE A 10 7.14 -4.35 4.33
CA ILE A 10 8.41 -4.01 3.69
C ILE A 10 9.57 -4.64 4.47
N SER A 11 9.61 -4.48 5.80
CA SER A 11 10.64 -5.10 6.64
C SER A 11 10.63 -6.63 6.53
N ARG A 12 9.46 -7.27 6.44
CA ARG A 12 9.30 -8.72 6.26
C ARG A 12 9.85 -9.20 4.91
N ILE A 13 9.57 -8.47 3.84
CA ILE A 13 10.14 -8.76 2.50
C ILE A 13 11.66 -8.68 2.56
N LEU A 14 12.21 -7.65 3.21
CA LEU A 14 13.64 -7.42 3.33
C LEU A 14 14.35 -8.34 4.35
N GLY A 15 13.60 -8.99 5.23
CA GLY A 15 14.17 -9.77 6.35
C GLY A 15 14.80 -8.88 7.42
N GLU A 16 14.34 -7.64 7.53
CA GLU A 16 14.84 -6.64 8.49
C GLU A 16 13.98 -6.62 9.77
N PRO A 17 14.53 -6.12 10.89
CA PRO A 17 13.76 -5.93 12.11
C PRO A 17 12.57 -5.00 11.91
N GLU A 18 11.41 -5.38 12.44
CA GLU A 18 10.21 -4.57 12.40
C GLU A 18 10.35 -3.33 13.29
N LYS A 19 10.00 -2.16 12.75
CA LYS A 19 10.06 -0.88 13.46
C LYS A 19 8.92 -0.72 14.48
N TYR A 20 7.79 -1.38 14.23
CA TYR A 20 6.58 -1.27 15.05
C TYR A 20 6.23 -2.60 15.68
N SER A 21 5.81 -2.57 16.95
CA SER A 21 5.32 -3.75 17.69
C SER A 21 3.79 -3.92 17.62
N GLY A 22 3.10 -3.01 16.96
CA GLY A 22 1.66 -3.02 16.77
C GLY A 22 1.29 -2.62 15.34
N ASP A 23 0.01 -2.62 15.02
CA ASP A 23 -0.54 -2.25 13.72
C ASP A 23 -0.90 -0.76 13.61
N ASN A 24 -0.55 0.01 14.62
CA ASN A 24 -0.80 1.45 14.66
C ASN A 24 0.32 2.18 15.42
N THR A 25 0.39 3.49 15.24
CA THR A 25 1.26 4.36 16.05
C THR A 25 0.67 4.60 17.42
N VAL A 26 1.52 4.78 18.44
CA VAL A 26 1.08 5.13 19.81
C VAL A 26 0.47 6.54 19.82
N GLU A 27 1.13 7.47 19.12
CA GLU A 27 0.66 8.84 18.96
C GLU A 27 0.31 9.11 17.50
N THR A 28 -0.66 9.99 17.25
CA THR A 28 -1.02 10.40 15.89
C THR A 28 0.09 11.27 15.31
N PRO A 29 0.75 10.86 14.24
CA PRO A 29 1.77 11.66 13.59
C PRO A 29 1.16 12.88 12.90
N SER A 30 1.97 13.91 12.67
CA SER A 30 1.57 15.07 11.88
C SER A 30 1.32 14.69 10.40
N LEU A 31 0.54 15.49 9.69
CA LEU A 31 0.30 15.28 8.25
C LEU A 31 1.59 15.33 7.43
N SER A 32 2.55 16.15 7.82
CA SER A 32 3.86 16.25 7.15
C SER A 32 4.69 14.98 7.33
N GLU A 33 4.69 14.40 8.53
CA GLU A 33 5.34 13.12 8.82
C GLU A 33 4.67 11.97 8.07
N LEU A 34 3.33 11.92 8.08
CA LEU A 34 2.59 10.91 7.31
C LEU A 34 2.92 10.99 5.81
N ARG A 35 2.89 12.20 5.24
CA ARG A 35 3.22 12.38 3.82
C ARG A 35 4.63 11.92 3.49
N ARG A 36 5.61 12.27 4.32
CA ARG A 36 7.00 11.83 4.12
C ARG A 36 7.11 10.31 4.15
N THR A 37 6.56 9.68 5.18
CA THR A 37 6.61 8.23 5.34
C THR A 37 5.89 7.50 4.20
N MET A 38 4.72 7.98 3.79
CA MET A 38 4.02 7.40 2.63
C MET A 38 4.83 7.50 1.35
N ASN A 39 5.42 8.68 1.07
CA ASN A 39 6.25 8.85 -0.12
C ASN A 39 7.50 7.94 -0.11
N GLU A 40 8.12 7.73 1.06
CA GLU A 40 9.24 6.80 1.21
C GLU A 40 8.82 5.36 0.90
N HIS A 41 7.69 4.91 1.44
CA HIS A 41 7.15 3.57 1.18
C HIS A 41 6.72 3.38 -0.27
N ASP A 42 6.01 4.36 -0.84
CA ASP A 42 5.56 4.31 -2.23
C ASP A 42 6.75 4.25 -3.20
N SER A 43 7.79 5.07 -2.96
CA SER A 43 9.01 5.05 -3.77
C SER A 43 9.69 3.68 -3.70
N TRP A 44 9.83 3.13 -2.49
CA TRP A 44 10.41 1.81 -2.31
C TRP A 44 9.60 0.72 -3.04
N LEU A 45 8.27 0.74 -2.90
CA LEU A 45 7.39 -0.24 -3.55
C LEU A 45 7.47 -0.15 -5.08
N VAL A 46 7.51 1.05 -5.64
CA VAL A 46 7.67 1.26 -7.09
C VAL A 46 9.00 0.70 -7.56
N ASP A 47 10.11 1.05 -6.91
CA ASP A 47 11.45 0.59 -7.28
C ASP A 47 11.56 -0.94 -7.15
N PHE A 48 11.03 -1.50 -6.06
CA PHE A 48 11.02 -2.93 -5.83
C PHE A 48 10.23 -3.68 -6.92
N THR A 49 9.01 -3.23 -7.24
CA THR A 49 8.16 -3.88 -8.24
C THR A 49 8.71 -3.78 -9.66
N GLN A 50 9.53 -2.75 -9.95
CA GLN A 50 10.20 -2.64 -11.26
C GLN A 50 11.39 -3.59 -11.41
N SER A 51 12.00 -4.03 -10.30
CA SER A 51 13.23 -4.82 -10.31
C SER A 51 13.07 -6.26 -9.81
N VAL A 52 11.95 -6.58 -9.15
CA VAL A 52 11.72 -7.89 -8.56
C VAL A 52 11.64 -8.99 -9.64
N SER A 53 12.31 -10.12 -9.40
CA SER A 53 12.25 -11.28 -10.30
C SER A 53 10.99 -12.12 -10.05
N ALA A 54 10.61 -12.92 -11.06
CA ALA A 54 9.50 -13.87 -10.94
C ALA A 54 9.73 -14.92 -9.82
N ASP A 55 10.97 -15.30 -9.59
CA ASP A 55 11.32 -16.24 -8.52
C ASP A 55 11.20 -15.58 -7.13
N GLU A 56 11.65 -14.33 -7.01
CA GLU A 56 11.49 -13.56 -5.78
C GLU A 56 10.02 -13.31 -5.44
N LEU A 57 9.16 -13.06 -6.42
CA LEU A 57 7.72 -12.92 -6.21
C LEU A 57 7.10 -14.19 -5.58
N LYS A 58 7.63 -15.36 -5.89
CA LYS A 58 7.17 -16.65 -5.34
C LYS A 58 7.82 -17.03 -4.01
N ARG A 59 8.81 -16.27 -3.56
CA ARG A 59 9.49 -16.53 -2.29
C ARG A 59 8.52 -16.43 -1.13
N ASN A 60 8.49 -17.44 -0.27
CA ASN A 60 7.73 -17.44 0.96
C ASN A 60 8.38 -16.54 2.02
N VAL A 61 7.58 -15.71 2.63
CA VAL A 61 7.92 -14.87 3.78
C VAL A 61 7.11 -15.36 4.96
N THR A 62 7.79 -15.82 6.01
CA THR A 62 7.17 -16.23 7.26
C THR A 62 7.32 -15.15 8.32
N PHE A 63 6.29 -14.91 9.08
CA PHE A 63 6.27 -13.88 10.11
C PHE A 63 5.31 -14.24 11.25
N ARG A 64 5.34 -13.45 12.32
CA ARG A 64 4.31 -13.50 13.35
C ARG A 64 3.34 -12.33 13.17
N PHE A 65 2.06 -12.62 13.25
CA PHE A 65 1.05 -11.59 13.39
C PHE A 65 1.13 -10.94 14.78
N ILE A 66 0.52 -9.76 14.94
CA ILE A 66 0.49 -9.02 16.21
C ILE A 66 -0.21 -9.83 17.31
N ASP A 67 -1.20 -10.65 16.95
CA ASP A 67 -1.89 -11.58 17.86
C ASP A 67 -1.04 -12.79 18.27
N GLY A 68 0.19 -12.91 17.75
CA GLY A 68 1.14 -13.98 18.03
C GLY A 68 1.00 -15.21 17.10
N GLY A 69 0.01 -15.24 16.22
CA GLY A 69 -0.16 -16.31 15.23
C GLY A 69 0.96 -16.31 14.19
N PHE A 70 1.25 -17.49 13.61
CA PHE A 70 2.16 -17.60 12.48
C PHE A 70 1.44 -17.25 11.18
N GLY A 71 2.12 -16.50 10.32
CA GLY A 71 1.71 -16.20 8.97
C GLY A 71 2.78 -16.61 7.95
N GLN A 72 2.32 -16.98 6.76
CA GLN A 72 3.17 -17.20 5.61
C GLN A 72 2.45 -16.68 4.38
N LEU A 73 3.12 -15.81 3.65
CA LEU A 73 2.68 -15.27 2.37
C LEU A 73 3.84 -15.30 1.37
N THR A 74 3.55 -15.41 0.10
CA THR A 74 4.54 -15.09 -0.92
C THR A 74 4.74 -13.58 -1.02
N VAL A 75 5.87 -13.15 -1.58
CA VAL A 75 6.12 -11.72 -1.84
C VAL A 75 5.00 -11.12 -2.70
N GLU A 76 4.53 -11.84 -3.72
CA GLU A 76 3.40 -11.41 -4.57
C GLU A 76 2.11 -11.21 -3.76
N GLU A 77 1.79 -12.14 -2.86
CA GLU A 77 0.61 -12.03 -1.98
C GLU A 77 0.72 -10.85 -1.01
N ILE A 78 1.94 -10.56 -0.51
CA ILE A 78 2.19 -9.37 0.31
C ILE A 78 1.93 -8.10 -0.51
N LEU A 79 2.46 -8.00 -1.72
CA LEU A 79 2.22 -6.82 -2.58
C LEU A 79 0.73 -6.64 -2.89
N LEU A 80 0.01 -7.72 -3.17
CA LEU A 80 -1.44 -7.68 -3.37
C LEU A 80 -2.18 -7.25 -2.09
N HIS A 81 -1.74 -7.74 -0.92
CA HIS A 81 -2.29 -7.31 0.37
C HIS A 81 -2.10 -5.80 0.57
N LEU A 82 -0.89 -5.27 0.39
CA LEU A 82 -0.62 -3.83 0.55
C LEU A 82 -1.48 -2.97 -0.38
N LEU A 83 -1.63 -3.38 -1.63
CA LEU A 83 -2.46 -2.69 -2.62
C LEU A 83 -3.94 -2.65 -2.20
N THR A 84 -4.51 -3.79 -1.84
CA THR A 84 -5.93 -3.91 -1.47
C THR A 84 -6.22 -3.28 -0.11
N HIS A 85 -5.34 -3.45 0.87
CA HIS A 85 -5.41 -2.83 2.19
C HIS A 85 -5.39 -1.30 2.10
N GLY A 86 -4.41 -0.74 1.36
CA GLY A 86 -4.32 0.70 1.12
C GLY A 86 -5.56 1.25 0.42
N SER A 87 -6.07 0.57 -0.60
CA SER A 87 -7.29 0.96 -1.31
C SER A 87 -8.51 1.02 -0.39
N ASN A 88 -8.67 0.00 0.48
CA ASN A 88 -9.75 -0.03 1.46
C ASN A 88 -9.70 1.17 2.42
N HIS A 89 -8.52 1.47 2.98
CA HIS A 89 -8.35 2.60 3.90
C HIS A 89 -8.50 3.96 3.22
N ARG A 90 -8.03 4.13 1.99
CA ARG A 90 -8.29 5.36 1.21
C ARG A 90 -9.77 5.57 0.94
N GLY A 91 -10.51 4.48 0.68
CA GLY A 91 -11.98 4.53 0.57
C GLY A 91 -12.66 5.00 1.86
N MET A 92 -12.21 4.50 3.01
CA MET A 92 -12.72 4.94 4.33
C MET A 92 -12.40 6.42 4.59
N ALA A 93 -11.17 6.85 4.36
CA ALA A 93 -10.78 8.25 4.51
C ALA A 93 -11.56 9.18 3.56
N SER A 94 -11.78 8.74 2.33
CA SER A 94 -12.58 9.45 1.32
C SER A 94 -14.02 9.67 1.80
N ARG A 95 -14.60 8.68 2.49
CA ARG A 95 -15.93 8.82 3.07
C ARG A 95 -15.97 9.88 4.16
N VAL A 96 -14.99 9.88 5.07
CA VAL A 96 -14.88 10.90 6.14
C VAL A 96 -14.76 12.31 5.52
N LEU A 97 -13.99 12.49 4.46
CA LEU A 97 -13.92 13.77 3.74
C LEU A 97 -15.30 14.21 3.24
N ALA A 98 -16.05 13.31 2.60
CA ALA A 98 -17.38 13.60 2.08
C ALA A 98 -18.38 13.98 3.18
N GLU A 99 -18.36 13.28 4.30
CA GLU A 99 -19.24 13.55 5.46
C GLU A 99 -18.96 14.92 6.09
N ASN A 100 -17.75 15.46 5.89
CA ASN A 100 -17.36 16.81 6.29
C ASN A 100 -17.46 17.88 5.17
N GLY A 101 -18.13 17.56 4.08
CA GLY A 101 -18.35 18.50 2.97
C GLY A 101 -17.10 18.80 2.14
N LEU A 102 -16.06 17.97 2.26
CA LEU A 102 -14.81 18.13 1.51
C LEU A 102 -14.82 17.32 0.21
N GLU A 103 -14.10 17.80 -0.78
CA GLU A 103 -13.96 17.09 -2.05
C GLU A 103 -13.19 15.77 -1.85
N ARG A 104 -13.72 14.70 -2.45
CA ARG A 104 -13.10 13.37 -2.40
C ARG A 104 -12.16 13.17 -3.59
N PRO A 105 -10.94 12.62 -3.37
CA PRO A 105 -10.11 12.16 -4.46
C PRO A 105 -10.85 11.08 -5.28
N LYS A 106 -10.70 11.12 -6.60
CA LYS A 106 -11.17 10.04 -7.47
C LYS A 106 -10.08 8.98 -7.56
N ASP A 107 -10.10 8.05 -6.61
CA ASP A 107 -9.11 6.98 -6.45
C ASP A 107 -9.62 5.68 -7.07
N THR A 108 -9.50 5.56 -8.40
CA THR A 108 -9.81 4.32 -9.11
C THR A 108 -8.66 3.91 -10.02
N PHE A 109 -8.38 2.61 -10.07
CA PHE A 109 -7.34 2.06 -10.93
C PHE A 109 -7.61 2.33 -12.42
N THR A 110 -8.87 2.30 -12.84
CA THR A 110 -9.26 2.64 -14.21
C THR A 110 -8.93 4.08 -14.56
N ARG A 111 -9.14 5.01 -13.62
CA ARG A 111 -8.76 6.42 -13.83
C ARG A 111 -7.25 6.56 -13.99
N TYR A 112 -6.48 5.96 -13.09
CA TYR A 112 -5.02 5.95 -13.17
C TYR A 112 -4.54 5.47 -14.55
N LEU A 113 -5.04 4.33 -15.02
CA LEU A 113 -4.66 3.80 -16.34
C LEU A 113 -5.00 4.74 -17.49
N HIS A 114 -6.16 5.37 -17.47
CA HIS A 114 -6.58 6.28 -18.53
C HIS A 114 -5.90 7.65 -18.48
N GLU A 115 -5.35 8.04 -17.33
CA GLU A 115 -4.53 9.25 -17.20
C GLU A 115 -3.07 9.00 -17.60
N THR A 116 -2.53 7.83 -17.26
CA THR A 116 -1.13 7.45 -17.59
C THR A 116 -0.97 6.88 -19.00
N GLU A 117 -2.02 6.24 -19.52
CA GLU A 117 -2.07 5.64 -20.86
C GLU A 117 -3.33 6.12 -21.61
N PRO A 118 -3.39 7.38 -22.05
CA PRO A 118 -4.62 7.98 -22.62
C PRO A 118 -5.20 7.22 -23.82
N THR A 119 -4.36 6.54 -24.59
CA THR A 119 -4.78 5.73 -25.76
C THR A 119 -5.72 4.59 -25.38
N ARG A 120 -5.70 4.12 -24.12
CA ARG A 120 -6.65 3.11 -23.64
C ARG A 120 -8.10 3.62 -23.58
N ARG A 121 -8.31 4.93 -23.62
CA ARG A 121 -9.63 5.58 -23.57
C ARG A 121 -10.07 6.11 -24.92
N GLU A 122 -9.47 5.73 -26.00
CA GLU A 122 -9.94 6.15 -27.32
C GLU A 122 -11.41 5.76 -27.47
N SER A 123 -12.24 6.77 -27.72
CA SER A 123 -13.62 6.57 -28.15
C SER A 123 -13.57 5.66 -29.36
N SER A 124 -14.32 4.56 -29.29
CA SER A 124 -14.66 3.78 -30.47
C SER A 124 -15.07 4.76 -31.58
N GLY A 125 -14.17 4.94 -32.54
CA GLY A 125 -14.45 5.73 -33.71
C GLY A 125 -15.75 5.21 -34.31
N THR A 126 -16.62 6.11 -34.58
CA THR A 126 -17.85 5.97 -35.36
C THR A 126 -17.60 5.11 -36.59
#